data_63fd16a1605394ad2118081ed932fe4a
#
_entry.id   63fd16a1605394ad2118081ed932fe4a
#
_cell.length_a   1.000
_cell.length_b   1.000
_cell.length_c   1.000
_cell.angle_alpha   90.00
_cell.angle_beta   90.00
_cell.angle_gamma   90.00
#
_symmetry.space_group_name_H-M   'P 1'
#
loop_
_entity.id
_entity.type
_entity.pdbx_description
1 polymer ?
#
loop_
_entity_poly.entity_id
_entity_poly.type
_entity_poly.pdbx_seq_one_letter_code
_entity_poly.pdbx_strand_id
1 'polypeptide(L)'
;MIVSIIFANAKAMKFDKPKIKKILSGIIDSHDIININHFDKEIIIDINSTNPTLKHKKELEKKILENLNENYSKDFTYKLNITVVNPTISQNVNRLENIKNIIAVSSAKGGVGKSTLTANIACSLKKMGFSVGVLDADIYGPSMHIMFDLVGSKPLAVNVDGKSKMSPIESYGIKVLSIGFFTNMDQAVVWRGPMASKALNQLIFDADWGNLDFLLVDLPPGTGDIHLSIMQKISINGALIISTPQIVALADARKGVSMLSLIHI
;
A
#
# COMPACT_ATOMS: atom_id res chain seq x y z
N MET A 1 -23.14 44.49 48.89
CA MET A 1 -23.42 43.11 48.36
C MET A 1 -22.10 42.43 48.15
N ILE A 2 -21.66 41.62 49.12
CA ILE A 2 -20.34 40.95 49.09
C ILE A 2 -20.57 39.58 48.44
N VAL A 3 -19.99 39.38 47.25
CA VAL A 3 -19.99 38.06 46.59
C VAL A 3 -18.76 37.31 47.07
N SER A 4 -18.94 36.33 47.94
CA SER A 4 -17.88 35.40 48.35
C SER A 4 -17.72 34.35 47.29
N ILE A 5 -16.63 34.39 46.53
CA ILE A 5 -16.24 33.32 45.61
C ILE A 5 -15.54 32.25 46.44
N ILE A 6 -16.21 31.13 46.69
CA ILE A 6 -15.63 29.94 47.29
C ILE A 6 -14.87 29.22 46.16
N PHE A 7 -13.55 29.34 46.16
CA PHE A 7 -12.69 28.44 45.36
C PHE A 7 -12.69 27.07 46.05
N ALA A 8 -13.46 26.15 45.55
CA ALA A 8 -13.26 24.74 45.87
C ALA A 8 -11.90 24.31 45.29
N ASN A 9 -10.95 24.04 46.19
CA ASN A 9 -9.66 23.43 45.85
C ASN A 9 -9.92 22.00 45.36
N ALA A 10 -10.36 21.84 44.12
CA ALA A 10 -10.21 20.58 43.41
C ALA A 10 -8.70 20.43 43.15
N LYS A 11 -8.05 19.50 43.83
CA LYS A 11 -6.68 19.08 43.51
C LYS A 11 -6.68 18.65 42.04
N ALA A 12 -6.27 19.57 41.17
CA ALA A 12 -6.08 19.24 39.75
C ALA A 12 -5.11 18.06 39.72
N MET A 13 -5.56 16.93 39.21
CA MET A 13 -4.73 15.74 39.10
C MET A 13 -3.59 16.06 38.14
N LYS A 14 -2.35 16.00 38.64
CA LYS A 14 -1.17 16.39 37.88
C LYS A 14 -0.90 15.34 36.84
N PHE A 15 -0.72 15.76 35.56
CA PHE A 15 -0.33 14.85 34.48
C PHE A 15 0.96 14.11 34.83
N ASP A 16 0.94 12.80 34.71
CA ASP A 16 2.07 11.90 35.01
C ASP A 16 2.31 10.96 33.81
N LYS A 17 3.17 11.38 32.91
CA LYS A 17 3.55 10.64 31.70
C LYS A 17 4.18 9.27 32.02
N PRO A 18 5.10 9.11 32.99
CA PRO A 18 5.63 7.83 33.41
C PRO A 18 4.57 6.85 33.86
N LYS A 19 3.57 7.32 34.65
CA LYS A 19 2.48 6.48 35.13
C LYS A 19 1.61 5.97 33.98
N ILE A 20 1.26 6.83 33.03
CA ILE A 20 0.52 6.43 31.82
C ILE A 20 1.31 5.39 31.03
N LYS A 21 2.60 5.62 30.81
CA LYS A 21 3.46 4.69 30.08
C LYS A 21 3.52 3.32 30.76
N LYS A 22 3.56 3.27 32.08
CA LYS A 22 3.53 2.03 32.87
C LYS A 22 2.20 1.29 32.74
N ILE A 23 1.07 1.99 32.71
CA ILE A 23 -0.26 1.40 32.50
C ILE A 23 -0.35 0.79 31.11
N LEU A 24 0.10 1.53 30.10
CA LEU A 24 0.08 1.09 28.70
C LEU A 24 1.00 -0.09 28.42
N SER A 25 2.14 -0.21 29.09
CA SER A 25 3.07 -1.33 28.94
C SER A 25 2.51 -2.70 29.37
N GLY A 26 1.37 -2.72 30.06
CA GLY A 26 0.61 -3.96 30.32
C GLY A 26 -0.30 -4.40 29.17
N ILE A 27 -0.46 -3.57 28.14
CA ILE A 27 -1.36 -3.83 26.99
C ILE A 27 -0.60 -3.90 25.67
N ILE A 28 0.43 -3.06 25.54
CA ILE A 28 1.26 -2.89 24.33
C ILE A 28 2.73 -2.81 24.72
N ASP A 29 3.61 -3.18 23.80
CA ASP A 29 5.04 -3.07 24.02
C ASP A 29 5.48 -1.61 24.17
N SER A 30 6.43 -1.35 25.05
CA SER A 30 6.85 0.01 25.39
C SER A 30 7.46 0.79 24.23
N HIS A 31 8.02 0.10 23.23
CA HIS A 31 8.56 0.69 22.01
C HIS A 31 7.49 1.05 20.97
N ASP A 32 6.29 0.50 21.10
CA ASP A 32 5.15 0.86 20.27
C ASP A 32 4.47 2.18 20.70
N ILE A 33 4.77 2.66 21.91
CA ILE A 33 4.31 3.95 22.40
C ILE A 33 5.26 5.04 21.91
N ILE A 34 4.86 5.77 20.86
CA ILE A 34 5.70 6.79 20.22
C ILE A 34 5.73 8.07 21.04
N ASN A 35 4.56 8.58 21.40
CA ASN A 35 4.48 9.82 22.14
C ASN A 35 3.26 9.87 23.06
N ILE A 36 3.35 10.68 24.13
CA ILE A 36 2.24 11.01 25.02
C ILE A 36 2.32 12.51 25.26
N ASN A 37 1.35 13.23 24.72
CA ASN A 37 1.20 14.67 24.85
C ASN A 37 0.01 15.01 25.71
N HIS A 38 0.08 16.14 26.42
CA HIS A 38 -0.99 16.62 27.27
C HIS A 38 -1.31 18.08 26.96
N PHE A 39 -2.57 18.36 26.74
CA PHE A 39 -3.10 19.69 26.47
C PHE A 39 -4.36 19.90 27.33
N ASP A 40 -4.25 20.70 28.37
CA ASP A 40 -5.34 20.97 29.33
C ASP A 40 -5.94 19.66 29.92
N LYS A 41 -7.12 19.28 29.48
CA LYS A 41 -7.79 18.01 29.89
C LYS A 41 -7.71 16.91 28.84
N GLU A 42 -6.99 17.12 27.75
CA GLU A 42 -6.84 16.12 26.67
C GLU A 42 -5.45 15.49 26.72
N ILE A 43 -5.41 14.17 26.69
CA ILE A 43 -4.16 13.39 26.58
C ILE A 43 -4.18 12.70 25.22
N ILE A 44 -3.21 13.05 24.40
CA ILE A 44 -3.02 12.47 23.07
C ILE A 44 -1.90 11.42 23.15
N ILE A 45 -2.21 10.21 22.74
CA ILE A 45 -1.27 9.08 22.76
C ILE A 45 -1.08 8.55 21.34
N ASP A 46 0.14 8.64 20.84
CA ASP A 46 0.53 8.12 19.54
C ASP A 46 1.12 6.73 19.72
N ILE A 47 0.52 5.74 19.07
CA ILE A 47 0.85 4.32 19.20
C ILE A 47 1.11 3.73 17.83
N ASN A 48 2.15 2.92 17.71
CA ASN A 48 2.36 2.03 16.58
C ASN A 48 1.65 0.69 16.83
N SER A 49 1.10 0.12 15.78
CA SER A 49 0.53 -1.21 15.80
C SER A 49 0.99 -1.98 14.57
N THR A 50 1.39 -3.22 14.78
CA THR A 50 1.80 -4.11 13.67
C THR A 50 0.62 -4.82 13.01
N ASN A 51 -0.58 -4.72 13.59
CA ASN A 51 -1.78 -5.34 13.05
C ASN A 51 -2.68 -4.31 12.34
N PRO A 52 -2.81 -4.39 11.00
CA PRO A 52 -3.52 -3.39 10.19
C PRO A 52 -5.05 -3.52 10.24
N THR A 53 -5.61 -4.53 10.89
CA THR A 53 -7.05 -4.79 10.84
C THR A 53 -7.85 -3.75 11.64
N LEU A 54 -8.90 -3.19 11.03
CA LEU A 54 -9.82 -2.25 11.71
C LEU A 54 -10.44 -2.85 12.98
N LYS A 55 -10.66 -4.16 13.01
CA LYS A 55 -11.17 -4.87 14.19
C LYS A 55 -10.16 -4.80 15.33
N HIS A 56 -8.90 -5.13 15.05
CA HIS A 56 -7.82 -5.06 16.05
C HIS A 56 -7.62 -3.63 16.56
N LYS A 57 -7.63 -2.63 15.66
CA LYS A 57 -7.52 -1.23 16.03
C LYS A 57 -8.60 -0.82 17.02
N LYS A 58 -9.87 -1.16 16.74
CA LYS A 58 -11.00 -0.87 17.64
C LYS A 58 -10.92 -1.61 18.97
N GLU A 59 -10.51 -2.88 18.96
CA GLU A 59 -10.32 -3.67 20.18
C GLU A 59 -9.18 -3.12 21.04
N LEU A 60 -8.07 -2.73 20.41
CA LEU A 60 -6.93 -2.12 21.09
C LEU A 60 -7.31 -0.76 21.70
N GLU A 61 -7.97 0.10 20.90
CA GLU A 61 -8.48 1.39 21.35
C GLU A 61 -9.39 1.24 22.55
N LYS A 62 -10.34 0.32 22.51
CA LYS A 62 -11.26 0.03 23.62
C LYS A 62 -10.51 -0.42 24.87
N LYS A 63 -9.60 -1.37 24.76
CA LYS A 63 -8.81 -1.87 25.89
C LYS A 63 -7.95 -0.79 26.54
N ILE A 64 -7.33 0.07 25.74
CA ILE A 64 -6.52 1.19 26.25
C ILE A 64 -7.37 2.19 26.98
N LEU A 65 -8.52 2.61 26.39
CA LEU A 65 -9.42 3.58 27.02
C LEU A 65 -10.01 3.05 28.33
N GLU A 66 -10.44 1.80 28.39
CA GLU A 66 -10.93 1.16 29.61
C GLU A 66 -9.85 1.17 30.69
N ASN A 67 -8.65 0.75 30.36
CA ASN A 67 -7.53 0.65 31.32
C ASN A 67 -7.07 2.03 31.84
N LEU A 68 -7.02 3.05 30.98
CA LEU A 68 -6.69 4.42 31.39
C LEU A 68 -7.78 5.03 32.27
N ASN A 69 -9.05 4.79 31.97
CA ASN A 69 -10.15 5.28 32.78
C ASN A 69 -10.23 4.62 34.17
N GLU A 70 -9.83 3.36 34.26
CA GLU A 70 -9.83 2.60 35.53
C GLU A 70 -8.60 2.89 36.40
N ASN A 71 -7.40 2.92 35.78
CA ASN A 71 -6.13 2.94 36.51
C ASN A 71 -5.43 4.30 36.52
N TYR A 72 -5.88 5.28 35.73
CA TYR A 72 -5.30 6.62 35.73
C TYR A 72 -6.31 7.67 36.21
N SER A 73 -7.23 8.13 35.36
CA SER A 73 -8.29 9.09 35.74
C SER A 73 -9.39 9.19 34.68
N LYS A 74 -10.62 9.42 35.14
CA LYS A 74 -11.77 9.76 34.27
C LYS A 74 -11.89 11.25 33.97
N ASP A 75 -11.04 12.10 34.57
CA ASP A 75 -11.09 13.55 34.40
C ASP A 75 -10.44 14.04 33.13
N PHE A 76 -9.69 13.14 32.43
CA PHE A 76 -9.05 13.40 31.18
C PHE A 76 -9.81 12.79 30.00
N THR A 77 -9.79 13.48 28.87
CA THR A 77 -10.21 12.94 27.58
C THR A 77 -9.01 12.34 26.88
N TYR A 78 -9.11 11.08 26.46
CA TYR A 78 -8.01 10.37 25.78
C TYR A 78 -8.27 10.32 24.31
N LYS A 79 -7.28 10.75 23.51
CA LYS A 79 -7.29 10.64 22.05
C LYS A 79 -6.14 9.72 21.63
N LEU A 80 -6.49 8.64 20.95
CA LEU A 80 -5.52 7.64 20.50
C LEU A 80 -5.30 7.78 19.01
N ASN A 81 -4.05 8.03 18.60
CA ASN A 81 -3.62 8.00 17.22
C ASN A 81 -2.88 6.67 17.01
N ILE A 82 -3.58 5.66 16.52
CA ILE A 82 -2.98 4.35 16.24
C ILE A 82 -2.53 4.33 14.79
N THR A 83 -1.21 4.40 14.59
CA THR A 83 -0.56 4.28 13.29
C THR A 83 -0.13 2.83 13.08
N VAL A 84 -0.52 2.27 11.96
CA VAL A 84 -0.04 0.94 11.59
C VAL A 84 1.38 1.08 11.08
N VAL A 85 2.34 0.53 11.82
CA VAL A 85 3.73 0.43 11.39
C VAL A 85 3.95 -1.01 10.97
N ASN A 86 4.29 -1.20 9.73
CA ASN A 86 4.69 -2.52 9.28
C ASN A 86 5.92 -2.94 10.10
N PRO A 87 5.90 -4.12 10.75
CA PRO A 87 7.12 -4.68 11.27
C PRO A 87 8.09 -4.68 10.11
N THR A 88 9.29 -4.19 10.33
CA THR A 88 10.39 -4.32 9.39
C THR A 88 10.58 -5.82 9.21
N ILE A 89 9.81 -6.41 8.32
CA ILE A 89 10.06 -7.74 7.84
C ILE A 89 11.39 -7.59 7.12
N SER A 90 12.47 -7.98 7.78
CA SER A 90 13.75 -8.27 7.18
C SER A 90 13.61 -9.55 6.33
N GLN A 91 12.62 -9.59 5.47
CA GLN A 91 12.58 -10.46 4.32
C GLN A 91 13.10 -9.61 3.19
N ASN A 92 14.02 -10.14 2.41
CA ASN A 92 14.58 -9.59 1.20
C ASN A 92 13.46 -9.21 0.21
N VAL A 93 12.70 -8.17 0.54
CA VAL A 93 11.83 -7.49 -0.42
C VAL A 93 12.83 -6.79 -1.34
N ASN A 94 13.02 -7.34 -2.52
CA ASN A 94 13.83 -6.73 -3.55
C ASN A 94 13.25 -5.33 -3.80
N ARG A 95 13.84 -4.34 -3.17
CA ARG A 95 13.48 -2.96 -3.39
C ARG A 95 13.96 -2.60 -4.77
N LEU A 96 13.04 -2.16 -5.60
CA LEU A 96 13.37 -1.44 -6.83
C LEU A 96 13.85 -0.04 -6.40
N GLU A 97 15.07 0.04 -5.90
CA GLU A 97 15.63 1.20 -5.15
C GLU A 97 15.61 2.50 -5.95
N ASN A 98 15.61 2.37 -7.29
CA ASN A 98 15.58 3.52 -8.19
C ASN A 98 14.16 4.00 -8.53
N ILE A 99 13.12 3.41 -7.93
CA ILE A 99 11.73 3.77 -8.16
C ILE A 99 11.16 4.38 -6.88
N LYS A 100 10.74 5.66 -6.94
CA LYS A 100 10.25 6.38 -5.77
C LYS A 100 8.89 5.88 -5.30
N ASN A 101 7.97 5.67 -6.25
CA ASN A 101 6.61 5.28 -5.95
C ASN A 101 6.16 4.14 -6.87
N ILE A 102 5.69 3.05 -6.29
CA ILE A 102 5.10 1.93 -6.99
C ILE A 102 3.61 1.90 -6.66
N ILE A 103 2.77 2.05 -7.67
CA ILE A 103 1.31 2.08 -7.53
C ILE A 103 0.71 0.87 -8.23
N ALA A 104 0.05 0.02 -7.47
CA ALA A 104 -0.69 -1.11 -8.02
C ALA A 104 -2.05 -0.64 -8.55
N VAL A 105 -2.42 -1.07 -9.75
CA VAL A 105 -3.76 -0.82 -10.31
C VAL A 105 -4.46 -2.16 -10.46
N SER A 106 -5.56 -2.31 -9.77
CA SER A 106 -6.32 -3.55 -9.68
C SER A 106 -7.80 -3.34 -9.95
N SER A 107 -8.48 -4.39 -10.30
CA SER A 107 -9.94 -4.44 -10.36
C SER A 107 -10.43 -5.81 -9.93
N ALA A 108 -11.52 -5.85 -9.20
CA ALA A 108 -12.12 -7.11 -8.77
C ALA A 108 -12.79 -7.86 -9.94
N LYS A 109 -13.12 -7.15 -11.04
CA LYS A 109 -13.79 -7.69 -12.22
C LYS A 109 -13.11 -7.22 -13.48
N GLY A 110 -13.07 -8.08 -14.51
CA GLY A 110 -12.58 -7.72 -15.83
C GLY A 110 -13.51 -6.75 -16.56
N GLY A 111 -12.97 -5.97 -17.51
CA GLY A 111 -13.76 -5.09 -18.39
C GLY A 111 -14.24 -3.78 -17.76
N VAL A 112 -13.76 -3.40 -16.59
CA VAL A 112 -14.14 -2.16 -15.87
C VAL A 112 -13.29 -0.95 -16.26
N GLY A 113 -12.36 -1.09 -17.20
CA GLY A 113 -11.48 0.00 -17.66
C GLY A 113 -10.17 0.13 -16.87
N LYS A 114 -9.73 -0.90 -16.15
CA LYS A 114 -8.49 -0.92 -15.38
C LYS A 114 -7.28 -0.44 -16.19
N SER A 115 -6.95 -1.14 -17.26
CA SER A 115 -5.79 -0.85 -18.10
C SER A 115 -5.91 0.52 -18.83
N THR A 116 -7.12 0.88 -19.25
CA THR A 116 -7.38 2.23 -19.81
C THR A 116 -7.08 3.32 -18.80
N LEU A 117 -7.49 3.16 -17.54
CA LEU A 117 -7.20 4.12 -16.50
C LEU A 117 -5.70 4.16 -16.18
N THR A 118 -5.04 3.00 -16.11
CA THR A 118 -3.58 2.90 -15.90
C THR A 118 -2.81 3.68 -16.95
N ALA A 119 -3.13 3.49 -18.25
CA ALA A 119 -2.49 4.21 -19.34
C ALA A 119 -2.73 5.73 -19.27
N ASN A 120 -3.97 6.15 -18.97
CA ASN A 120 -4.30 7.57 -18.83
C ASN A 120 -3.59 8.23 -17.65
N ILE A 121 -3.48 7.55 -16.51
CA ILE A 121 -2.71 8.05 -15.35
C ILE A 121 -1.24 8.18 -15.73
N ALA A 122 -0.65 7.18 -16.40
CA ALA A 122 0.73 7.23 -16.85
C ALA A 122 1.00 8.45 -17.75
N CYS A 123 0.15 8.66 -18.73
CA CYS A 123 0.23 9.81 -19.63
C CYS A 123 0.05 11.15 -18.89
N SER A 124 -0.84 11.20 -17.91
CA SER A 124 -1.08 12.41 -17.13
C SER A 124 0.12 12.74 -16.24
N LEU A 125 0.70 11.75 -15.54
CA LEU A 125 1.90 11.93 -14.76
C LEU A 125 3.09 12.37 -15.63
N LYS A 126 3.22 11.78 -16.83
CA LYS A 126 4.26 12.19 -17.78
C LYS A 126 4.08 13.64 -18.23
N LYS A 127 2.84 14.07 -18.53
CA LYS A 127 2.54 15.48 -18.86
C LYS A 127 2.85 16.45 -17.72
N MET A 128 2.78 15.99 -16.48
CA MET A 128 3.16 16.75 -15.28
C MET A 128 4.68 16.81 -15.06
N GLY A 129 5.48 16.16 -15.92
CA GLY A 129 6.95 16.18 -15.86
C GLY A 129 7.60 15.04 -15.09
N PHE A 130 6.84 14.06 -14.59
CA PHE A 130 7.39 12.92 -13.89
C PHE A 130 8.02 11.89 -14.84
N SER A 131 9.00 11.14 -14.33
CA SER A 131 9.52 9.93 -14.97
C SER A 131 8.62 8.75 -14.62
N VAL A 132 8.03 8.11 -15.62
CA VAL A 132 6.96 7.12 -15.44
C VAL A 132 7.29 5.82 -16.15
N GLY A 133 7.05 4.70 -15.45
CA GLY A 133 7.03 3.36 -16.01
C GLY A 133 5.65 2.71 -15.88
N VAL A 134 5.35 1.79 -16.77
CA VAL A 134 4.15 0.95 -16.73
C VAL A 134 4.57 -0.51 -16.87
N LEU A 135 4.22 -1.32 -15.89
CA LEU A 135 4.34 -2.76 -15.92
C LEU A 135 2.96 -3.38 -16.12
N ASP A 136 2.75 -4.02 -17.24
CA ASP A 136 1.57 -4.81 -17.52
C ASP A 136 1.79 -6.25 -17.01
N ALA A 137 1.21 -6.54 -15.89
CA ALA A 137 1.25 -7.84 -15.23
C ALA A 137 -0.04 -8.66 -15.45
N ASP A 138 -0.95 -8.20 -16.32
CA ASP A 138 -2.18 -8.93 -16.65
C ASP A 138 -1.88 -10.06 -17.65
N ILE A 139 -1.53 -11.21 -17.09
CA ILE A 139 -1.16 -12.41 -17.88
C ILE A 139 -2.32 -13.01 -18.69
N TYR A 140 -3.55 -12.67 -18.34
CA TYR A 140 -4.74 -13.21 -19.01
C TYR A 140 -5.23 -12.34 -20.15
N GLY A 141 -4.96 -11.03 -20.07
CA GLY A 141 -5.40 -10.07 -21.07
C GLY A 141 -4.45 -8.88 -21.18
N PRO A 142 -3.16 -9.10 -21.51
CA PRO A 142 -2.21 -8.02 -21.60
C PRO A 142 -2.64 -7.02 -22.69
N SER A 143 -2.61 -5.75 -22.36
CA SER A 143 -3.14 -4.71 -23.25
C SER A 143 -2.25 -3.47 -23.38
N MET A 144 -1.27 -3.30 -22.49
CA MET A 144 -0.42 -2.10 -22.50
C MET A 144 0.42 -1.99 -23.77
N HIS A 145 0.91 -3.10 -24.32
CA HIS A 145 1.65 -3.10 -25.58
C HIS A 145 0.81 -2.61 -26.76
N ILE A 146 -0.51 -2.83 -26.72
CA ILE A 146 -1.45 -2.32 -27.72
C ILE A 146 -1.73 -0.82 -27.46
N MET A 147 -2.02 -0.44 -26.22
CA MET A 147 -2.38 0.93 -25.86
C MET A 147 -1.23 1.94 -26.05
N PHE A 148 0.00 1.47 -26.01
CA PHE A 148 1.20 2.27 -26.20
C PHE A 148 1.83 2.11 -27.60
N ASP A 149 1.09 1.60 -28.58
CA ASP A 149 1.54 1.39 -29.97
C ASP A 149 2.84 0.55 -30.09
N LEU A 150 2.97 -0.47 -29.27
CA LEU A 150 4.15 -1.31 -29.18
C LEU A 150 3.92 -2.76 -29.67
N VAL A 151 2.88 -2.96 -30.46
CA VAL A 151 2.57 -4.27 -31.04
C VAL A 151 3.73 -4.76 -31.92
N GLY A 152 4.18 -6.00 -31.70
CA GLY A 152 5.32 -6.58 -32.40
C GLY A 152 6.69 -6.15 -31.89
N SER A 153 6.77 -5.19 -31.00
CA SER A 153 8.03 -4.79 -30.37
C SER A 153 8.49 -5.85 -29.35
N LYS A 154 9.80 -5.95 -29.14
CA LYS A 154 10.39 -6.86 -28.14
C LYS A 154 11.42 -6.11 -27.31
N PRO A 155 11.39 -6.25 -25.97
CA PRO A 155 12.41 -5.70 -25.10
C PRO A 155 13.79 -6.28 -25.45
N LEU A 156 14.80 -5.44 -25.44
CA LEU A 156 16.19 -5.86 -25.67
C LEU A 156 16.83 -6.29 -24.35
N ALA A 157 17.72 -7.26 -24.44
CA ALA A 157 18.62 -7.59 -23.35
C ALA A 157 19.78 -6.59 -23.31
N VAL A 158 20.01 -5.97 -22.16
CA VAL A 158 21.11 -5.04 -21.91
C VAL A 158 21.97 -5.56 -20.77
N ASN A 159 23.28 -5.28 -20.80
CA ASN A 159 24.16 -5.62 -19.69
C ASN A 159 24.26 -4.42 -18.75
N VAL A 160 23.80 -4.57 -17.52
CA VAL A 160 23.90 -3.57 -16.46
C VAL A 160 24.66 -4.18 -15.29
N ASP A 161 25.82 -3.66 -14.97
CA ASP A 161 26.71 -4.13 -13.88
C ASP A 161 27.02 -5.64 -13.97
N GLY A 162 27.29 -6.13 -15.19
CA GLY A 162 27.62 -7.55 -15.44
C GLY A 162 26.40 -8.50 -15.42
N LYS A 163 25.19 -7.98 -15.25
CA LYS A 163 23.93 -8.77 -15.28
C LYS A 163 23.13 -8.46 -16.52
N SER A 164 22.60 -9.50 -17.16
CA SER A 164 21.65 -9.33 -18.26
C SER A 164 20.32 -8.86 -17.73
N LYS A 165 19.88 -7.67 -18.14
CA LYS A 165 18.57 -7.09 -17.78
C LYS A 165 17.73 -6.84 -19.02
N MET A 166 16.42 -6.76 -18.87
CA MET A 166 15.49 -6.33 -19.91
C MET A 166 15.40 -4.80 -19.93
N SER A 167 15.61 -4.20 -21.10
CA SER A 167 15.36 -2.78 -21.29
C SER A 167 13.87 -2.57 -21.57
N PRO A 168 13.14 -1.81 -20.73
CA PRO A 168 11.78 -1.39 -21.06
C PRO A 168 11.74 -0.63 -22.38
N ILE A 169 10.65 -0.80 -23.12
CA ILE A 169 10.46 -0.08 -24.38
C ILE A 169 9.83 1.28 -24.05
N GLU A 170 10.37 2.34 -24.64
CA GLU A 170 9.85 3.68 -24.42
C GLU A 170 8.84 4.04 -25.49
N SER A 171 7.65 4.46 -25.10
CA SER A 171 6.61 5.03 -25.95
C SER A 171 5.97 6.20 -25.25
N TYR A 172 5.73 7.31 -25.97
CA TYR A 172 5.22 8.58 -25.43
C TYR A 172 6.04 9.12 -24.23
N GLY A 173 7.34 8.78 -24.15
CA GLY A 173 8.22 9.11 -23.05
C GLY A 173 7.94 8.34 -21.76
N ILE A 174 7.22 7.23 -21.85
CA ILE A 174 6.89 6.32 -20.75
C ILE A 174 7.59 4.97 -21.01
N LYS A 175 8.24 4.43 -20.01
CA LYS A 175 8.86 3.11 -20.07
C LYS A 175 7.81 2.03 -19.88
N VAL A 176 7.68 1.11 -20.83
CA VAL A 176 6.65 0.06 -20.82
C VAL A 176 7.28 -1.32 -20.85
N LEU A 177 6.88 -2.19 -19.96
CA LEU A 177 7.03 -3.62 -20.05
C LEU A 177 5.68 -4.30 -19.93
N SER A 178 5.40 -5.22 -20.84
CA SER A 178 4.17 -6.01 -20.84
C SER A 178 4.51 -7.48 -21.04
N ILE A 179 3.80 -8.34 -20.33
CA ILE A 179 3.85 -9.78 -20.61
C ILE A 179 3.40 -10.07 -22.06
N GLY A 180 2.62 -9.17 -22.64
CA GLY A 180 2.18 -9.24 -24.03
C GLY A 180 3.30 -9.20 -25.06
N PHE A 181 4.49 -8.69 -24.72
CA PHE A 181 5.67 -8.76 -25.62
C PHE A 181 6.18 -10.17 -25.85
N PHE A 182 5.81 -11.11 -24.99
CA PHE A 182 6.27 -12.51 -25.00
C PHE A 182 5.15 -13.48 -25.39
N THR A 183 3.99 -12.98 -25.74
CA THR A 183 2.85 -13.77 -26.19
C THR A 183 2.56 -13.46 -27.66
N ASN A 184 2.27 -14.48 -28.45
CA ASN A 184 1.73 -14.26 -29.78
C ASN A 184 0.23 -14.00 -29.70
N MET A 185 -0.25 -12.94 -30.34
CA MET A 185 -1.67 -12.54 -30.32
C MET A 185 -2.59 -13.65 -30.86
N ASP A 186 -2.09 -14.51 -31.72
CA ASP A 186 -2.85 -15.57 -32.38
C ASP A 186 -2.77 -16.93 -31.66
N GLN A 187 -2.02 -17.02 -30.56
CA GLN A 187 -1.86 -18.27 -29.82
C GLN A 187 -2.32 -18.10 -28.37
N ALA A 188 -3.26 -18.93 -27.97
CA ALA A 188 -3.63 -19.02 -26.56
C ALA A 188 -2.45 -19.61 -25.76
N VAL A 189 -1.73 -18.75 -25.05
CA VAL A 189 -0.68 -19.21 -24.13
C VAL A 189 -1.35 -19.64 -22.82
N VAL A 190 -1.28 -20.92 -22.54
CA VAL A 190 -1.79 -21.44 -21.25
C VAL A 190 -0.73 -21.16 -20.17
N TRP A 191 -0.89 -20.07 -19.48
CA TRP A 191 -0.06 -19.73 -18.32
C TRP A 191 -0.43 -20.63 -17.13
N ARG A 192 0.47 -21.54 -16.77
CA ARG A 192 0.36 -22.26 -15.49
C ARG A 192 0.93 -21.36 -14.37
N GLY A 193 0.31 -21.38 -13.19
CA GLY A 193 0.68 -20.50 -12.08
C GLY A 193 2.18 -20.29 -11.84
N PRO A 194 3.02 -21.36 -11.75
CA PRO A 194 4.45 -21.21 -11.56
C PRO A 194 5.19 -20.51 -12.72
N MET A 195 4.76 -20.75 -13.97
CA MET A 195 5.34 -20.08 -15.14
C MET A 195 4.99 -18.60 -15.18
N ALA A 196 3.73 -18.27 -14.90
CA ALA A 196 3.27 -16.91 -14.81
C ALA A 196 4.03 -16.11 -13.73
N SER A 197 4.17 -16.67 -12.54
CA SER A 197 4.93 -16.06 -11.45
C SER A 197 6.40 -15.86 -11.80
N LYS A 198 7.02 -16.80 -12.52
CA LYS A 198 8.41 -16.68 -12.97
C LYS A 198 8.56 -15.56 -14.00
N ALA A 199 7.69 -15.49 -15.00
CA ALA A 199 7.73 -14.47 -16.03
C ALA A 199 7.52 -13.07 -15.41
N LEU A 200 6.54 -12.91 -14.52
CA LEU A 200 6.32 -11.67 -13.82
C LEU A 200 7.50 -11.24 -12.94
N ASN A 201 8.16 -12.19 -12.26
CA ASN A 201 9.38 -11.89 -11.53
C ASN A 201 10.48 -11.34 -12.44
N GLN A 202 10.65 -11.92 -13.62
CA GLN A 202 11.64 -11.43 -14.58
C GLN A 202 11.29 -10.02 -15.07
N LEU A 203 10.03 -9.74 -15.38
CA LEU A 203 9.57 -8.39 -15.77
C LEU A 203 9.77 -7.35 -14.68
N ILE A 204 9.65 -7.74 -13.42
CA ILE A 204 9.79 -6.84 -12.28
C ILE A 204 11.27 -6.60 -11.94
N PHE A 205 12.04 -7.67 -11.73
CA PHE A 205 13.36 -7.61 -11.11
C PHE A 205 14.52 -7.67 -12.10
N ASP A 206 14.32 -8.31 -13.26
CA ASP A 206 15.34 -8.41 -14.30
C ASP A 206 15.19 -7.30 -15.36
N ALA A 207 14.36 -6.28 -15.07
CA ALA A 207 14.20 -5.10 -15.90
C ALA A 207 15.13 -3.96 -15.46
N ASP A 208 15.63 -3.19 -16.43
CA ASP A 208 16.35 -1.94 -16.18
C ASP A 208 15.40 -0.76 -16.25
N TRP A 209 14.63 -0.57 -15.18
CA TRP A 209 13.71 0.57 -15.07
C TRP A 209 14.42 1.91 -15.00
N GLY A 210 15.69 1.94 -14.52
CA GLY A 210 16.41 3.16 -14.20
C GLY A 210 15.70 3.97 -13.11
N ASN A 211 15.93 5.27 -13.06
CA ASN A 211 15.28 6.15 -12.08
C ASN A 211 13.87 6.51 -12.53
N LEU A 212 12.86 6.15 -11.73
CA LEU A 212 11.48 6.52 -11.96
C LEU A 212 10.88 7.23 -10.75
N ASP A 213 10.02 8.24 -11.02
CA ASP A 213 9.17 8.83 -9.98
C ASP A 213 7.97 7.91 -9.68
N PHE A 214 7.43 7.29 -10.72
CA PHE A 214 6.28 6.38 -10.60
C PHE A 214 6.45 5.13 -11.48
N LEU A 215 6.14 3.97 -10.90
CA LEU A 215 5.89 2.73 -11.63
C LEU A 215 4.44 2.31 -11.39
N LEU A 216 3.63 2.30 -12.43
CA LEU A 216 2.27 1.79 -12.39
C LEU A 216 2.27 0.31 -12.74
N VAL A 217 1.73 -0.52 -11.87
CA VAL A 217 1.64 -1.98 -12.07
C VAL A 217 0.19 -2.34 -12.36
N ASP A 218 -0.10 -2.65 -13.61
CA ASP A 218 -1.42 -3.10 -14.06
C ASP A 218 -1.59 -4.59 -13.74
N LEU A 219 -2.34 -4.89 -12.68
CA LEU A 219 -2.53 -6.25 -12.18
C LEU A 219 -3.64 -6.99 -12.94
N PRO A 220 -3.62 -8.34 -12.96
CA PRO A 220 -4.75 -9.12 -13.47
C PRO A 220 -6.06 -8.73 -12.76
N PRO A 221 -7.23 -8.95 -13.34
CA PRO A 221 -8.48 -8.78 -12.61
C PRO A 221 -8.68 -9.89 -11.56
N GLY A 222 -9.39 -9.56 -10.48
CA GLY A 222 -9.70 -10.50 -9.39
C GLY A 222 -8.81 -10.31 -8.16
N THR A 223 -8.80 -11.30 -7.29
CA THR A 223 -8.09 -11.31 -5.98
C THR A 223 -7.33 -12.62 -5.75
N GLY A 224 -6.77 -13.20 -6.81
CA GLY A 224 -6.12 -14.51 -6.77
C GLY A 224 -4.67 -14.48 -6.29
N ASP A 225 -4.06 -15.67 -6.20
CA ASP A 225 -2.69 -15.90 -5.68
C ASP A 225 -1.61 -15.11 -6.42
N ILE A 226 -1.82 -14.79 -7.70
CA ILE A 226 -0.87 -14.01 -8.50
C ILE A 226 -0.73 -12.59 -7.95
N HIS A 227 -1.83 -11.96 -7.52
CA HIS A 227 -1.80 -10.65 -6.88
C HIS A 227 -0.94 -10.67 -5.62
N LEU A 228 -1.23 -11.63 -4.73
CA LEU A 228 -0.48 -11.78 -3.48
C LEU A 228 1.01 -12.04 -3.77
N SER A 229 1.30 -12.90 -4.75
CA SER A 229 2.69 -13.21 -5.13
C SER A 229 3.47 -12.00 -5.63
N ILE A 230 2.85 -11.10 -6.41
CA ILE A 230 3.50 -9.87 -6.87
C ILE A 230 3.68 -8.89 -5.69
N MET A 231 2.61 -8.65 -4.94
CA MET A 231 2.58 -7.64 -3.88
C MET A 231 3.48 -7.99 -2.69
N GLN A 232 3.71 -9.28 -2.42
CA GLN A 232 4.65 -9.72 -1.37
C GLN A 232 6.12 -9.50 -1.75
N LYS A 233 6.42 -9.32 -3.03
CA LYS A 233 7.79 -9.22 -3.54
C LYS A 233 8.25 -7.80 -3.79
N ILE A 234 7.35 -6.86 -3.96
CA ILE A 234 7.64 -5.44 -4.21
C ILE A 234 7.02 -4.57 -3.12
N SER A 235 7.74 -3.52 -2.76
CA SER A 235 7.24 -2.53 -1.79
C SER A 235 6.29 -1.55 -2.51
N ILE A 236 4.98 -1.82 -2.44
CA ILE A 236 3.96 -0.98 -3.07
C ILE A 236 3.64 0.19 -2.13
N ASN A 237 3.64 1.41 -2.68
CA ASN A 237 3.36 2.65 -1.94
C ASN A 237 1.86 2.98 -1.89
N GLY A 238 1.08 2.46 -2.83
CA GLY A 238 -0.35 2.67 -2.88
C GLY A 238 -1.02 1.79 -3.92
N ALA A 239 -2.34 1.67 -3.82
CA ALA A 239 -3.13 0.90 -4.76
C ALA A 239 -4.40 1.62 -5.20
N LEU A 240 -4.75 1.47 -6.47
CA LEU A 240 -5.99 1.95 -7.08
C LEU A 240 -6.87 0.74 -7.39
N ILE A 241 -8.07 0.72 -6.83
CA ILE A 241 -9.06 -0.33 -7.14
C ILE A 241 -10.16 0.26 -8.00
N ILE A 242 -10.26 -0.25 -9.22
CA ILE A 242 -11.26 0.20 -10.19
C ILE A 242 -12.49 -0.70 -10.12
N SER A 243 -13.66 -0.09 -10.00
CA SER A 243 -14.95 -0.77 -9.93
C SER A 243 -16.01 0.01 -10.70
N THR A 244 -17.11 -0.67 -10.97
CA THR A 244 -18.34 -0.06 -11.48
C THR A 244 -19.35 0.07 -10.33
N PRO A 245 -20.39 0.92 -10.44
CA PRO A 245 -21.31 1.19 -9.33
C PRO A 245 -22.29 0.06 -9.00
N GLN A 246 -22.26 -1.06 -9.72
CA GLN A 246 -23.12 -2.21 -9.43
C GLN A 246 -22.78 -2.83 -8.07
N ILE A 247 -23.79 -3.23 -7.32
CA ILE A 247 -23.66 -3.78 -5.96
C ILE A 247 -22.70 -4.97 -5.92
N VAL A 248 -22.75 -5.86 -6.91
CA VAL A 248 -21.87 -7.03 -7.00
C VAL A 248 -20.41 -6.59 -7.19
N ALA A 249 -20.16 -5.64 -8.09
CA ALA A 249 -18.81 -5.13 -8.35
C ALA A 249 -18.24 -4.40 -7.11
N LEU A 250 -19.07 -3.66 -6.40
CA LEU A 250 -18.67 -2.99 -5.15
C LEU A 250 -18.36 -4.00 -4.02
N ALA A 251 -19.12 -5.10 -3.93
CA ALA A 251 -18.82 -6.17 -2.97
C ALA A 251 -17.46 -6.80 -3.24
N ASP A 252 -17.14 -7.05 -4.50
CA ASP A 252 -15.83 -7.60 -4.89
C ASP A 252 -14.70 -6.57 -4.72
N ALA A 253 -14.94 -5.29 -5.01
CA ALA A 253 -13.98 -4.23 -4.74
C ALA A 253 -13.62 -4.14 -3.25
N ARG A 254 -14.60 -4.30 -2.34
CA ARG A 254 -14.36 -4.35 -0.89
C ARG A 254 -13.46 -5.52 -0.50
N LYS A 255 -13.62 -6.70 -1.13
CA LYS A 255 -12.70 -7.84 -0.92
C LYS A 255 -11.29 -7.50 -1.38
N GLY A 256 -11.15 -6.82 -2.53
CA GLY A 256 -9.88 -6.31 -3.02
C GLY A 256 -9.20 -5.36 -2.03
N VAL A 257 -9.94 -4.40 -1.47
CA VAL A 257 -9.42 -3.50 -0.41
C VAL A 257 -8.96 -4.29 0.81
N SER A 258 -9.78 -5.25 1.27
CA SER A 258 -9.43 -6.08 2.42
C SER A 258 -8.17 -6.90 2.17
N MET A 259 -8.00 -7.43 0.96
CA MET A 259 -6.79 -8.18 0.57
C MET A 259 -5.55 -7.28 0.59
N LEU A 260 -5.65 -6.06 0.04
CA LEU A 260 -4.55 -5.08 0.05
C LEU A 260 -4.17 -4.67 1.47
N SER A 261 -5.15 -4.49 2.34
CA SER A 261 -4.92 -4.19 3.75
C SER A 261 -4.18 -5.31 4.51
N LEU A 262 -4.32 -6.58 4.09
CA LEU A 262 -3.58 -7.70 4.68
C LEU A 262 -2.09 -7.68 4.33
N ILE A 263 -1.71 -7.04 3.24
CA ILE A 263 -0.31 -6.90 2.79
C ILE A 263 0.25 -5.50 3.05
N HIS A 264 -0.37 -4.78 3.99
CA HIS A 264 0.14 -3.52 4.54
C HIS A 264 0.15 -2.33 3.56
N ILE A 265 -0.80 -2.29 2.63
CA ILE A 265 -1.03 -1.15 1.73
C ILE A 265 -2.22 -0.33 2.19
#